data_6d0e83f51f083118f8217160dc580579
#
_entry.id   6d0e83f51f083118f8217160dc580579
#
_cell.length_a   1.000
_cell.length_b   1.000
_cell.length_c   1.000
_cell.angle_alpha   90.00
_cell.angle_beta   90.00
_cell.angle_gamma   90.00
#
_symmetry.space_group_name_H-M   'P 1'
#
loop_
_entity.id
_entity.type
_entity.pdbx_description
1 polymer ?
#
loop_
_entity_poly.entity_id
_entity_poly.type
_entity_poly.pdbx_seq_one_letter_code
_entity_poly.pdbx_strand_id
1 'polypeptide(L)'
;MAKAVGPTAVRERVRRFALGLPGSAEEFPWGESVVKVNKKIFVFLGVDGDANAPGVTIKLTDPEAHGHALASPGARPAGYGLGRSGWVRVPLAEDGAPPAELLCDWTEESYRVIAPKKLIAELDGG
;
A
#
# COMPACT_ATOMS: atom_id res chain seq x y z
N MET A 1 17.92 -10.27 -18.13
CA MET A 1 16.88 -10.39 -18.68
C MET A 1 15.78 -9.80 -18.04
N ALA A 2 15.29 -8.95 -18.51
CA ALA A 2 14.20 -8.36 -17.95
C ALA A 2 13.10 -9.31 -17.92
N LYS A 3 12.44 -9.47 -16.83
CA LYS A 3 11.41 -10.30 -16.78
C LYS A 3 10.30 -9.58 -16.32
N ALA A 4 9.21 -9.82 -16.78
CA ALA A 4 7.99 -9.25 -16.31
C ALA A 4 7.94 -9.44 -14.82
N VAL A 5 7.65 -8.39 -14.11
CA VAL A 5 7.55 -8.45 -12.67
C VAL A 5 6.14 -8.90 -12.34
N GLY A 6 6.00 -10.08 -11.77
CA GLY A 6 4.69 -10.61 -11.42
C GLY A 6 4.11 -9.93 -10.19
N PRO A 7 2.81 -10.15 -9.95
CA PRO A 7 2.14 -9.52 -8.81
C PRO A 7 2.78 -9.83 -7.46
N THR A 8 3.29 -11.04 -7.29
CA THR A 8 3.95 -11.42 -6.05
C THR A 8 5.21 -10.61 -5.82
N ALA A 9 6.00 -10.40 -6.88
CA ALA A 9 7.24 -9.63 -6.78
C ALA A 9 6.95 -8.15 -6.50
N VAL A 10 5.89 -7.61 -7.12
CA VAL A 10 5.49 -6.23 -6.88
C VAL A 10 5.04 -6.07 -5.43
N ARG A 11 4.24 -7.02 -4.94
CA ARG A 11 3.77 -6.99 -3.56
C ARG A 11 4.96 -7.03 -2.60
N GLU A 12 5.93 -7.88 -2.88
CA GLU A 12 7.10 -7.99 -2.01
C GLU A 12 7.92 -6.71 -2.01
N ARG A 13 8.03 -6.06 -3.15
CA ARG A 13 8.74 -4.79 -3.22
C ARG A 13 8.06 -3.71 -2.41
N VAL A 14 6.72 -3.64 -2.47
CA VAL A 14 5.96 -2.69 -1.68
C VAL A 14 6.13 -3.01 -0.18
N ARG A 15 6.10 -4.29 0.16
CA ARG A 15 6.28 -4.73 1.54
C ARG A 15 7.65 -4.29 2.08
N ARG A 16 8.71 -4.52 1.31
CA ARG A 16 10.06 -4.13 1.75
C ARG A 16 10.17 -2.62 1.91
N PHE A 17 9.58 -1.89 0.98
CA PHE A 17 9.59 -0.45 1.06
C PHE A 17 8.88 0.02 2.32
N ALA A 18 7.70 -0.52 2.59
CA ALA A 18 6.93 -0.14 3.77
C ALA A 18 7.68 -0.45 5.06
N LEU A 19 8.36 -1.60 5.10
CA LEU A 19 9.10 -1.99 6.30
C LEU A 19 10.35 -1.15 6.52
N GLY A 20 10.80 -0.45 5.50
CA GLY A 20 11.93 0.47 5.64
C GLY A 20 11.54 1.83 6.17
N LEU A 21 10.25 2.12 6.31
CA LEU A 21 9.81 3.41 6.83
C LEU A 21 9.94 3.45 8.35
N PRO A 22 10.25 4.63 8.93
CA PRO A 22 10.50 4.71 10.37
C PRO A 22 9.35 4.20 11.22
N GLY A 23 9.66 3.35 12.18
CA GLY A 23 8.67 2.85 13.14
C GLY A 23 7.68 1.85 12.60
N SER A 24 7.90 1.34 11.37
CA SER A 24 6.97 0.38 10.78
C SER A 24 7.23 -1.05 11.26
N ALA A 25 6.17 -1.85 11.28
CA ALA A 25 6.26 -3.26 11.66
C ALA A 25 5.15 -4.04 10.97
N GLU A 26 5.46 -5.25 10.54
CA GLU A 26 4.49 -6.10 9.88
C GLU A 26 3.73 -6.93 10.92
N GLU A 27 2.44 -7.10 10.70
CA GLU A 27 1.60 -7.95 11.54
C GLU A 27 0.63 -8.72 10.68
N PHE A 28 0.02 -9.74 11.26
CA PHE A 28 -0.90 -10.61 10.54
C PHE A 28 -2.17 -10.82 11.37
N PRO A 29 -2.96 -9.77 11.60
CA PRO A 29 -4.10 -9.87 12.52
C PRO A 29 -5.13 -10.94 12.12
N TRP A 30 -5.30 -11.19 10.83
CA TRP A 30 -6.26 -12.20 10.39
C TRP A 30 -5.61 -13.11 9.34
N GLY A 31 -4.31 -13.33 9.44
CA GLY A 31 -3.60 -14.05 8.40
C GLY A 31 -3.25 -13.18 7.20
N GLU A 32 -3.69 -11.93 7.20
CA GLU A 32 -3.38 -10.98 6.12
C GLU A 32 -2.22 -10.10 6.56
N SER A 33 -1.24 -9.93 5.67
CA SER A 33 -0.09 -9.09 5.97
C SER A 33 -0.50 -7.63 5.95
N VAL A 34 -0.19 -6.92 7.02
CA VAL A 34 -0.38 -5.48 7.09
C VAL A 34 0.88 -4.87 7.66
N VAL A 35 1.16 -3.62 7.31
CA VAL A 35 2.27 -2.89 7.94
C VAL A 35 1.68 -1.74 8.73
N LYS A 36 2.12 -1.64 9.97
CA LYS A 36 1.63 -0.63 10.90
C LYS A 36 2.71 0.36 11.28
N VAL A 37 2.28 1.53 11.65
CA VAL A 37 3.13 2.52 12.29
C VAL A 37 2.33 3.10 13.45
N ASN A 38 2.95 3.19 14.62
CA ASN A 38 2.28 3.69 15.82
C ASN A 38 0.95 2.97 16.05
N LYS A 39 0.97 1.64 15.87
CA LYS A 39 -0.18 0.75 16.10
C LYS A 39 -1.32 0.92 15.10
N LYS A 40 -1.12 1.69 14.04
CA LYS A 40 -2.15 1.89 13.02
C LYS A 40 -1.67 1.35 11.69
N ILE A 41 -2.57 0.69 10.96
CA ILE A 41 -2.23 0.13 9.64
C ILE A 41 -2.12 1.26 8.63
N PHE A 42 -1.07 1.24 7.81
CA PHE A 42 -0.98 2.19 6.69
C PHE A 42 -0.94 1.49 5.33
N VAL A 43 -0.75 0.17 5.28
CA VAL A 43 -0.88 -0.58 4.04
C VAL A 43 -1.34 -2.00 4.36
N PHE A 44 -2.30 -2.49 3.57
CA PHE A 44 -2.72 -3.88 3.63
C PHE A 44 -2.10 -4.57 2.44
N LEU A 45 -1.41 -5.67 2.66
CA LEU A 45 -0.72 -6.40 1.59
C LEU A 45 -1.41 -7.69 1.19
N GLY A 46 -2.50 -8.04 1.87
CA GLY A 46 -3.26 -9.22 1.54
C GLY A 46 -2.64 -10.51 2.06
N VAL A 47 -3.23 -11.61 1.67
CA VAL A 47 -2.77 -12.93 2.10
C VAL A 47 -1.66 -13.40 1.19
N ASP A 48 -0.56 -13.84 1.79
CA ASP A 48 0.57 -14.34 1.02
C ASP A 48 0.15 -15.58 0.26
N GLY A 49 0.45 -15.61 -1.04
CA GLY A 49 0.10 -16.75 -1.86
C GLY A 49 -1.33 -16.76 -2.34
N ASP A 50 -2.11 -15.72 -2.07
CA ASP A 50 -3.48 -15.65 -2.56
C ASP A 50 -3.46 -15.35 -4.05
N ALA A 51 -3.61 -16.39 -4.84
CA ALA A 51 -3.56 -16.23 -6.29
C ALA A 51 -4.82 -15.61 -6.86
N ASN A 52 -5.88 -15.51 -6.08
CA ASN A 52 -7.14 -15.00 -6.60
C ASN A 52 -7.18 -13.49 -6.66
N ALA A 53 -6.53 -12.83 -5.74
CA ALA A 53 -6.70 -11.39 -5.68
C ALA A 53 -5.51 -10.67 -5.03
N PRO A 54 -4.30 -10.78 -5.62
CA PRO A 54 -3.20 -10.01 -5.08
C PRO A 54 -3.47 -8.53 -5.27
N GLY A 55 -3.28 -7.76 -4.22
CA GLY A 55 -3.52 -6.33 -4.28
C GLY A 55 -2.95 -5.64 -3.06
N VAL A 56 -2.90 -4.32 -3.12
CA VAL A 56 -2.52 -3.50 -1.97
C VAL A 56 -3.62 -2.51 -1.69
N THR A 57 -3.79 -2.17 -0.42
CA THR A 57 -4.79 -1.18 0.00
C THR A 57 -4.07 -0.10 0.78
N ILE A 58 -4.20 1.14 0.34
CA ILE A 58 -3.53 2.29 0.94
C ILE A 58 -4.53 3.42 1.12
N LYS A 59 -4.19 4.33 2.06
CA LYS A 59 -5.05 5.48 2.33
C LYS A 59 -4.47 6.70 1.64
N LEU A 60 -5.23 7.27 0.72
CA LEU A 60 -4.80 8.42 -0.05
C LEU A 60 -5.79 9.56 0.15
N THR A 61 -5.34 10.61 0.82
CA THR A 61 -6.20 11.76 1.10
C THR A 61 -5.98 12.89 0.11
N ASP A 62 -4.86 12.86 -0.63
CA ASP A 62 -4.65 13.83 -1.69
C ASP A 62 -5.59 13.51 -2.85
N PRO A 63 -6.43 14.46 -3.30
CA PRO A 63 -7.41 14.15 -4.35
C PRO A 63 -6.79 13.66 -5.64
N GLU A 64 -5.63 14.17 -6.02
CA GLU A 64 -4.98 13.77 -7.27
C GLU A 64 -4.47 12.34 -7.17
N ALA A 65 -3.77 12.01 -6.08
CA ALA A 65 -3.26 10.66 -5.89
C ALA A 65 -4.43 9.66 -5.74
N HIS A 66 -5.46 10.05 -5.02
CA HIS A 66 -6.64 9.21 -4.82
C HIS A 66 -7.32 8.90 -6.15
N GLY A 67 -7.52 9.94 -6.97
CA GLY A 67 -8.15 9.75 -8.28
C GLY A 67 -7.30 8.90 -9.21
N HIS A 68 -5.98 9.09 -9.18
CA HIS A 68 -5.07 8.31 -10.00
C HIS A 68 -5.12 6.82 -9.59
N ALA A 69 -5.13 6.56 -8.29
CA ALA A 69 -5.21 5.18 -7.80
C ALA A 69 -6.53 4.53 -8.19
N LEU A 70 -7.65 5.25 -8.06
CA LEU A 70 -8.95 4.72 -8.45
C LEU A 70 -9.06 4.45 -9.95
N ALA A 71 -8.28 5.15 -10.76
CA ALA A 71 -8.28 4.95 -12.20
C ALA A 71 -7.46 3.71 -12.61
N SER A 72 -6.73 3.11 -11.69
CA SER A 72 -5.98 1.89 -12.00
C SER A 72 -6.93 0.75 -12.33
N PRO A 73 -6.55 -0.16 -13.23
CA PRO A 73 -7.44 -1.26 -13.60
C PRO A 73 -7.90 -2.06 -12.38
N GLY A 74 -9.21 -2.21 -12.24
CA GLY A 74 -9.80 -2.99 -11.14
C GLY A 74 -9.79 -2.32 -9.78
N ALA A 75 -9.23 -1.12 -9.66
CA ALA A 75 -9.17 -0.43 -8.38
C ALA A 75 -10.55 0.03 -7.94
N ARG A 76 -10.74 0.08 -6.62
CA ARG A 76 -12.02 0.50 -6.07
C ARG A 76 -11.83 0.97 -4.63
N PRO A 77 -12.78 1.72 -4.10
CA PRO A 77 -12.72 2.07 -2.69
C PRO A 77 -12.70 0.80 -1.84
N ALA A 78 -11.92 0.81 -0.78
CA ALA A 78 -11.85 -0.36 0.10
C ALA A 78 -13.19 -0.60 0.79
N GLY A 79 -13.44 -1.86 1.15
CA GLY A 79 -14.70 -2.24 1.77
C GLY A 79 -14.82 -1.81 3.21
N TYR A 80 -15.93 -2.18 3.82
CA TYR A 80 -16.22 -1.93 5.24
C TYR A 80 -16.19 -0.44 5.62
N GLY A 81 -16.54 0.44 4.68
CA GLY A 81 -16.58 1.87 4.97
C GLY A 81 -15.22 2.56 4.92
N LEU A 82 -14.15 1.81 4.71
CA LEU A 82 -12.81 2.40 4.65
C LEU A 82 -12.65 3.36 3.48
N GLY A 83 -13.35 3.10 2.38
CA GLY A 83 -13.27 3.97 1.21
C GLY A 83 -13.63 5.41 1.50
N ARG A 84 -14.52 5.64 2.47
CA ARG A 84 -14.91 7.00 2.84
C ARG A 84 -13.76 7.79 3.44
N SER A 85 -12.77 7.09 4.01
CA SER A 85 -11.61 7.74 4.60
C SER A 85 -10.42 7.78 3.64
N GLY A 86 -10.63 7.42 2.38
CA GLY A 86 -9.57 7.50 1.39
C GLY A 86 -8.85 6.20 1.10
N TRP A 87 -9.29 5.09 1.67
CA TRP A 87 -8.64 3.80 1.42
C TRP A 87 -9.04 3.27 0.04
N VAL A 88 -8.04 2.89 -0.76
CA VAL A 88 -8.24 2.38 -2.11
C VAL A 88 -7.54 1.04 -2.23
N ARG A 89 -8.24 0.03 -2.79
CA ARG A 89 -7.65 -1.24 -3.08
C ARG A 89 -7.22 -1.26 -4.54
N VAL A 90 -5.94 -1.55 -4.77
CA VAL A 90 -5.36 -1.58 -6.11
C VAL A 90 -4.92 -3.01 -6.43
N PRO A 91 -5.57 -3.68 -7.39
CA PRO A 91 -5.15 -5.03 -7.79
C PRO A 91 -3.81 -5.01 -8.48
N LEU A 92 -3.04 -6.07 -8.29
CA LEU A 92 -1.70 -6.17 -8.86
C LEU A 92 -1.63 -7.10 -10.07
N ALA A 93 -2.64 -7.93 -10.29
CA ALA A 93 -2.63 -8.91 -11.36
C ALA A 93 -3.30 -8.44 -12.64
N GLU A 94 -3.87 -7.25 -12.65
CA GLU A 94 -4.57 -6.72 -13.82
C GLU A 94 -3.58 -6.21 -14.86
N ASP A 95 -3.95 -6.34 -16.14
CA ASP A 95 -3.17 -5.72 -17.19
C ASP A 95 -3.18 -4.21 -16.98
N GLY A 96 -2.04 -3.58 -17.06
CA GLY A 96 -1.95 -2.14 -16.83
C GLY A 96 -1.91 -1.75 -15.38
N ALA A 97 -1.70 -2.71 -14.47
CA ALA A 97 -1.56 -2.39 -13.06
C ALA A 97 -0.39 -1.42 -12.85
N PRO A 98 -0.46 -0.55 -11.82
CA PRO A 98 0.60 0.42 -11.59
C PRO A 98 1.95 -0.24 -11.33
N PRO A 99 3.05 0.40 -11.74
CA PRO A 99 4.36 -0.16 -11.46
C PRO A 99 4.68 -0.08 -9.97
N ALA A 100 5.63 -0.90 -9.53
CA ALA A 100 5.99 -0.98 -8.13
C ALA A 100 6.44 0.38 -7.57
N GLU A 101 7.16 1.16 -8.37
CA GLU A 101 7.62 2.49 -7.91
C GLU A 101 6.45 3.38 -7.52
N LEU A 102 5.39 3.38 -8.35
CA LEU A 102 4.24 4.20 -8.06
C LEU A 102 3.49 3.70 -6.83
N LEU A 103 3.41 2.37 -6.69
CA LEU A 103 2.78 1.78 -5.51
C LEU A 103 3.58 2.12 -4.24
N CYS A 104 4.89 2.18 -4.33
CA CYS A 104 5.72 2.60 -3.21
C CYS A 104 5.46 4.07 -2.86
N ASP A 105 5.31 4.92 -3.87
CA ASP A 105 4.99 6.33 -3.63
C ASP A 105 3.66 6.47 -2.91
N TRP A 106 2.65 5.72 -3.34
CA TRP A 106 1.33 5.74 -2.69
C TRP A 106 1.40 5.17 -1.29
N THR A 107 2.24 4.17 -1.07
CA THR A 107 2.44 3.60 0.27
C THR A 107 3.05 4.64 1.20
N GLU A 108 4.01 5.40 0.70
CA GLU A 108 4.60 6.49 1.49
C GLU A 108 3.58 7.57 1.77
N GLU A 109 2.72 7.90 0.81
CA GLU A 109 1.65 8.85 1.04
C GLU A 109 0.75 8.39 2.18
N SER A 110 0.38 7.10 2.15
CA SER A 110 -0.44 6.52 3.19
C SER A 110 0.25 6.60 4.55
N TYR A 111 1.54 6.30 4.57
CA TYR A 111 2.34 6.40 5.79
C TYR A 111 2.29 7.84 6.34
N ARG A 112 2.46 8.84 5.46
CA ARG A 112 2.48 10.23 5.89
C ARG A 112 1.14 10.70 6.44
N VAL A 113 0.05 10.09 6.01
CA VAL A 113 -1.27 10.40 6.54
C VAL A 113 -1.43 9.85 7.97
N ILE A 114 -0.82 8.71 8.24
CA ILE A 114 -1.09 7.96 9.46
C ILE A 114 0.00 8.11 10.52
N ALA A 115 1.25 8.26 10.12
CA ALA A 115 2.36 8.29 11.05
C ALA A 115 2.37 9.59 11.88
N PRO A 116 2.87 9.53 13.11
CA PRO A 116 3.03 10.76 13.89
C PRO A 116 4.11 11.64 13.29
N LYS A 117 3.99 12.93 13.53
CA LYS A 117 4.93 13.92 12.95
C LYS A 117 6.39 13.63 13.25
N LYS A 118 6.66 13.08 14.41
CA LYS A 118 8.03 12.75 14.79
C LYS A 118 8.64 11.74 13.82
N LEU A 119 7.88 10.73 13.44
CA LEU A 119 8.39 9.71 12.53
C LEU A 119 8.46 10.21 11.10
N ILE A 120 7.55 11.11 10.72
CA ILE A 120 7.63 11.74 9.40
C ILE A 120 8.89 12.59 9.31
N ALA A 121 9.23 13.28 10.38
CA ALA A 121 10.47 14.07 10.41
C ALA A 121 11.70 13.18 10.25
N GLU A 122 11.69 12.00 10.88
CA GLU A 122 12.78 11.05 10.68
C GLU A 122 12.89 10.60 9.23
N LEU A 123 11.75 10.34 8.61
CA LEU A 123 11.73 9.93 7.21
C LEU A 123 12.32 11.01 6.32
N ASP A 124 12.08 12.27 6.64
CA ASP A 124 12.56 13.38 5.83
C ASP A 124 14.00 13.79 6.19
N GLY A 125 14.68 12.99 6.99
CA GLY A 125 16.08 13.22 7.27
C GLY A 125 16.32 14.14 8.46
N GLY A 126 15.27 14.44 9.19
CA GLY A 126 15.35 15.34 10.33
C GLY A 126 15.64 14.64 11.66
#